data_94a9de751d50a91cb23a6fdca062da96
#
_entry.id   94a9de751d50a91cb23a6fdca062da96
#
_cell.length_a   1.000
_cell.length_b   1.000
_cell.length_c   1.000
_cell.angle_alpha   90.00
_cell.angle_beta   90.00
_cell.angle_gamma   90.00
#
_symmetry.space_group_name_H-M   'P 1'
#
loop_
_entity.id
_entity.type
_entity.pdbx_description
1 polymer ?
#
loop_
_entity_poly.entity_id
_entity_poly.type
_entity_poly.pdbx_seq_one_letter_code
_entity_poly.pdbx_strand_id
1 'polypeptide(L)'
;RFITNKSSGKQGYEIAKSLSKKGFDTTLISGPTNLEIDDDINLIKVETAEEMFLATQKNLPADVAIFSAAVADFKLKKKYQNKIKKQDMLNLNLEKNVDILNYVSNHNSMRPSLVIGFAAETDNHDKNAEEKLNKKNCDWIISNDVTNKNIGFNSDFNEVTIHYKNKKINNEKLSYKKKSEISDEIVDRVIDQLN
;
A
#
# COMPACT_ATOMS: atom_id res chain seq x y z
N ARG A 1 12.27 18.02 7.86
CA ARG A 1 11.32 17.41 8.84
C ARG A 1 9.99 17.18 8.13
N PHE A 2 9.39 16.04 8.38
CA PHE A 2 8.13 15.65 7.74
C PHE A 2 7.28 14.85 8.74
N ILE A 3 5.99 14.74 8.44
CA ILE A 3 5.05 13.88 9.16
C ILE A 3 4.88 12.63 8.29
N THR A 4 5.14 11.45 8.86
CA THR A 4 5.06 10.18 8.15
C THR A 4 4.60 9.05 9.07
N ASN A 5 4.08 7.99 8.49
CA ASN A 5 3.84 6.73 9.18
C ASN A 5 5.14 5.92 9.25
N LYS A 6 5.32 5.18 10.34
CA LYS A 6 6.43 4.24 10.48
C LYS A 6 6.12 2.97 9.68
N SER A 7 6.59 2.92 8.45
CA SER A 7 6.49 1.71 7.62
C SER A 7 7.88 1.34 7.11
N SER A 8 8.19 0.06 7.09
CA SER A 8 9.49 -0.44 6.57
C SER A 8 9.50 -0.62 5.05
N GLY A 9 8.34 -0.69 4.41
CA GLY A 9 8.21 -1.03 2.99
C GLY A 9 8.39 -2.52 2.65
N LYS A 10 8.84 -3.36 3.60
CA LYS A 10 9.21 -4.77 3.35
C LYS A 10 8.13 -5.56 2.59
N GLN A 11 6.85 -5.44 2.98
CA GLN A 11 5.79 -6.19 2.32
C GLN A 11 5.64 -5.81 0.85
N GLY A 12 5.69 -4.52 0.51
CA GLY A 12 5.60 -4.05 -0.88
C GLY A 12 6.78 -4.51 -1.72
N TYR A 13 7.99 -4.49 -1.16
CA TYR A 13 9.19 -5.00 -1.83
C TYR A 13 9.13 -6.50 -2.09
N GLU A 14 8.68 -7.30 -1.11
CA GLU A 14 8.53 -8.76 -1.29
C GLU A 14 7.44 -9.10 -2.32
N ILE A 15 6.34 -8.34 -2.39
CA ILE A 15 5.32 -8.51 -3.42
C ILE A 15 5.89 -8.19 -4.80
N ALA A 16 6.64 -7.09 -4.94
CA ALA A 16 7.27 -6.73 -6.20
C ALA A 16 8.25 -7.81 -6.69
N LYS A 17 9.08 -8.35 -5.79
CA LYS A 17 9.98 -9.47 -6.09
C LYS A 17 9.22 -10.72 -6.53
N SER A 18 8.14 -11.06 -5.86
CA SER A 18 7.31 -12.22 -6.19
C SER A 18 6.65 -12.07 -7.57
N LEU A 19 6.11 -10.88 -7.88
CA LEU A 19 5.54 -10.58 -9.20
C LEU A 19 6.58 -10.71 -10.31
N SER A 20 7.75 -10.08 -10.16
CA SER A 20 8.83 -10.16 -11.14
C SER A 20 9.30 -11.60 -11.37
N LYS A 21 9.53 -12.38 -10.30
CA LYS A 21 9.89 -13.82 -10.39
C LYS A 21 8.86 -14.65 -11.14
N LYS A 22 7.59 -14.25 -11.13
CA LYS A 22 6.50 -14.92 -11.85
C LYS A 22 6.24 -14.34 -13.25
N GLY A 23 7.13 -13.47 -13.73
CA GLY A 23 7.16 -12.96 -15.09
C GLY A 23 6.30 -11.72 -15.36
N PHE A 24 5.83 -11.02 -14.31
CA PHE A 24 5.16 -9.76 -14.50
C PHE A 24 6.15 -8.61 -14.75
N ASP A 25 5.86 -7.76 -15.72
CA ASP A 25 6.53 -6.46 -15.85
C ASP A 25 6.13 -5.59 -14.66
N THR A 26 7.07 -5.39 -13.74
CA THR A 26 6.77 -4.85 -12.39
C THR A 26 7.40 -3.48 -12.19
N THR A 27 6.57 -2.47 -11.91
CA THR A 27 6.99 -1.16 -11.45
C THR A 27 6.71 -1.01 -9.95
N LEU A 28 7.74 -0.75 -9.15
CA LEU A 28 7.65 -0.47 -7.72
C LEU A 28 7.80 1.04 -7.46
N ILE A 29 6.73 1.71 -7.03
CA ILE A 29 6.78 3.10 -6.57
C ILE A 29 6.98 3.09 -5.06
N SER A 30 8.14 3.53 -4.59
CA SER A 30 8.54 3.42 -3.18
C SER A 30 8.80 4.78 -2.55
N GLY A 31 8.22 5.01 -1.38
CA GLY A 31 8.64 6.07 -0.46
C GLY A 31 10.04 5.81 0.12
N PRO A 32 10.53 6.68 1.04
CA PRO A 32 11.85 6.55 1.60
C PRO A 32 12.05 5.22 2.35
N THR A 33 13.01 4.41 1.91
CA THR A 33 13.43 3.15 2.53
C THR A 33 14.88 2.85 2.17
N ASN A 34 15.54 2.01 2.97
CA ASN A 34 16.89 1.51 2.71
C ASN A 34 16.88 0.09 2.12
N LEU A 35 15.70 -0.38 1.66
CA LEU A 35 15.60 -1.69 1.03
C LEU A 35 16.16 -1.65 -0.39
N GLU A 36 16.78 -2.76 -0.79
CA GLU A 36 17.25 -3.01 -2.13
C GLU A 36 16.25 -3.85 -2.91
N ILE A 37 16.22 -3.68 -4.20
CA ILE A 37 15.37 -4.42 -5.13
C ILE A 37 16.21 -4.93 -6.30
N ASP A 38 15.77 -6.01 -6.92
CA ASP A 38 16.43 -6.63 -8.06
C ASP A 38 16.34 -5.74 -9.31
N ASP A 39 17.35 -5.77 -10.18
CA ASP A 39 17.49 -4.87 -11.33
C ASP A 39 16.41 -5.05 -12.42
N ASP A 40 15.70 -6.16 -12.39
CA ASP A 40 14.58 -6.46 -13.30
C ASP A 40 13.26 -5.79 -12.89
N ILE A 41 13.23 -5.08 -11.77
CA ILE A 41 12.08 -4.33 -11.28
C ILE A 41 12.31 -2.83 -11.52
N ASN A 42 11.39 -2.18 -12.22
CA ASN A 42 11.43 -0.73 -12.41
C ASN A 42 11.13 0.01 -11.09
N LEU A 43 12.18 0.50 -10.42
CA LEU A 43 12.06 1.21 -9.14
C LEU A 43 11.92 2.72 -9.34
N ILE A 44 10.80 3.30 -8.90
CA ILE A 44 10.57 4.74 -8.85
C ILE A 44 10.58 5.18 -7.38
N LYS A 45 11.64 5.90 -6.98
CA LYS A 45 11.77 6.47 -5.62
C LYS A 45 11.07 7.82 -5.55
N VAL A 46 10.25 8.01 -4.50
CA VAL A 46 9.51 9.25 -4.21
C VAL A 46 9.64 9.60 -2.72
N GLU A 47 9.52 10.87 -2.39
CA GLU A 47 9.63 11.34 -0.99
C GLU A 47 8.27 11.73 -0.40
N THR A 48 7.33 12.18 -1.23
CA THR A 48 6.05 12.71 -0.79
C THR A 48 4.87 11.92 -1.33
N ALA A 49 3.73 12.00 -0.64
CA ALA A 49 2.47 11.44 -1.12
C ALA A 49 2.04 12.02 -2.48
N GLU A 50 2.35 13.28 -2.74
CA GLU A 50 2.06 13.95 -4.01
C GLU A 50 2.92 13.38 -5.16
N GLU A 51 4.21 13.16 -4.93
CA GLU A 51 5.09 12.50 -5.90
C GLU A 51 4.66 11.06 -6.16
N MET A 52 4.25 10.32 -5.11
CA MET A 52 3.71 8.97 -5.26
C MET A 52 2.43 8.98 -6.10
N PHE A 53 1.53 9.91 -5.88
CA PHE A 53 0.33 10.08 -6.68
C PHE A 53 0.65 10.36 -8.15
N LEU A 54 1.55 11.30 -8.43
CA LEU A 54 1.97 11.64 -9.80
C LEU A 54 2.68 10.46 -10.50
N ALA A 55 3.53 9.75 -9.77
CA ALA A 55 4.18 8.54 -10.29
C ALA A 55 3.15 7.45 -10.61
N THR A 56 2.15 7.25 -9.73
CA THR A 56 1.06 6.30 -9.98
C THR A 56 0.29 6.67 -11.25
N GLN A 57 -0.09 7.94 -11.43
CA GLN A 57 -0.80 8.39 -12.62
C GLN A 57 -0.03 8.12 -13.92
N LYS A 58 1.29 8.35 -13.91
CA LYS A 58 2.16 8.13 -15.09
C LYS A 58 2.33 6.65 -15.45
N ASN A 59 2.09 5.75 -14.52
CA ASN A 59 2.21 4.30 -14.72
C ASN A 59 0.84 3.61 -14.95
N LEU A 60 -0.21 4.38 -15.18
CA LEU A 60 -1.48 3.87 -15.68
C LEU A 60 -1.53 4.02 -17.20
N PRO A 61 -2.21 3.11 -17.94
CA PRO A 61 -2.91 1.92 -17.42
C PRO A 61 -1.96 0.80 -16.97
N ALA A 62 -2.44 -0.06 -16.08
CA ALA A 62 -1.79 -1.28 -15.63
C ALA A 62 -2.86 -2.38 -15.46
N ASP A 63 -2.48 -3.65 -15.55
CA ASP A 63 -3.41 -4.76 -15.34
C ASP A 63 -3.76 -4.94 -13.86
N VAL A 64 -2.75 -4.78 -13.00
CA VAL A 64 -2.87 -4.93 -11.55
C VAL A 64 -2.24 -3.73 -10.84
N ALA A 65 -2.90 -3.22 -9.80
CA ALA A 65 -2.33 -2.22 -8.91
C ALA A 65 -2.48 -2.64 -7.44
N ILE A 66 -1.35 -2.65 -6.71
CA ILE A 66 -1.27 -3.09 -5.31
C ILE A 66 -0.77 -1.94 -4.43
N PHE A 67 -1.59 -1.50 -3.49
CA PHE A 67 -1.35 -0.36 -2.62
C PHE A 67 -1.01 -0.81 -1.20
N SER A 68 0.27 -1.05 -0.92
CA SER A 68 0.78 -1.47 0.39
C SER A 68 1.48 -0.36 1.17
N ALA A 69 1.70 0.80 0.56
CA ALA A 69 2.37 1.93 1.20
C ALA A 69 1.48 2.56 2.28
N ALA A 70 2.05 2.83 3.45
CA ALA A 70 1.39 3.57 4.54
C ALA A 70 1.47 5.08 4.29
N VAL A 71 0.76 5.56 3.27
CA VAL A 71 0.73 6.98 2.91
C VAL A 71 0.02 7.77 4.00
N ALA A 72 0.56 8.95 4.37
CA ALA A 72 -0.07 9.82 5.36
C ALA A 72 -1.36 10.44 4.79
N ASP A 73 -2.45 10.42 5.58
CA ASP A 73 -3.75 10.99 5.19
C ASP A 73 -3.71 12.52 5.09
N PHE A 74 -2.75 13.15 5.78
CA PHE A 74 -2.64 14.61 5.88
C PHE A 74 -1.25 15.10 5.51
N LYS A 75 -1.19 16.30 4.92
CA LYS A 75 0.03 17.06 4.64
C LYS A 75 -0.07 18.47 5.22
N LEU A 76 1.07 19.14 5.36
CA LEU A 76 1.09 20.54 5.71
C LEU A 76 0.49 21.38 4.59
N LYS A 77 -0.51 22.23 4.91
CA LYS A 77 -1.12 23.16 3.96
C LYS A 77 -0.09 24.19 3.42
N LYS A 78 0.89 24.57 4.24
CA LYS A 78 1.95 25.50 3.87
C LYS A 78 3.31 24.88 4.14
N LYS A 79 4.10 24.73 3.10
CA LYS A 79 5.53 24.36 3.18
C LYS A 79 6.37 25.61 3.38
N TYR A 80 7.30 25.60 4.34
CA TYR A 80 8.24 26.67 4.56
C TYR A 80 9.58 26.27 3.95
N GLN A 81 10.10 27.06 3.03
CA GLN A 81 11.41 26.81 2.40
C GLN A 81 12.57 27.10 3.36
N ASN A 82 12.39 28.06 4.26
CA ASN A 82 13.40 28.47 5.22
C ASN A 82 13.11 27.87 6.62
N LYS A 83 14.19 27.72 7.41
CA LYS A 83 14.10 27.30 8.81
C LYS A 83 13.21 28.27 9.58
N ILE A 84 12.13 27.77 10.18
CA ILE A 84 11.28 28.55 11.09
C ILE A 84 12.09 28.87 12.36
N LYS A 85 12.15 30.13 12.72
CA LYS A 85 12.77 30.55 13.99
C LYS A 85 11.98 29.95 15.17
N LYS A 86 12.69 29.67 16.27
CA LYS A 86 12.08 29.14 17.49
C LYS A 86 11.01 30.14 17.98
N GLN A 87 9.81 29.64 18.16
CA GLN A 87 8.64 30.36 18.70
C GLN A 87 8.09 29.59 19.89
N ASP A 88 7.41 30.27 20.78
CA ASP A 88 6.83 29.65 21.99
C ASP A 88 5.72 28.65 21.64
N MET A 89 4.98 28.92 20.55
CA MET A 89 3.95 28.02 20.03
C MET A 89 4.01 27.97 18.50
N LEU A 90 3.92 26.73 17.95
CA LEU A 90 3.82 26.50 16.52
C LEU A 90 2.51 25.76 16.22
N ASN A 91 1.61 26.42 15.49
CA ASN A 91 0.40 25.81 14.95
C ASN A 91 0.67 25.25 13.56
N LEU A 92 0.39 23.96 13.38
CA LEU A 92 0.50 23.28 12.08
C LEU A 92 -0.89 23.15 11.46
N ASN A 93 -1.12 23.85 10.36
CA ASN A 93 -2.33 23.68 9.56
C ASN A 93 -2.14 22.51 8.59
N LEU A 94 -3.00 21.49 8.73
CA LEU A 94 -2.99 20.30 7.89
C LEU A 94 -4.13 20.33 6.88
N GLU A 95 -3.90 19.73 5.72
CA GLU A 95 -4.92 19.43 4.72
C GLU A 95 -4.82 17.97 4.29
N LYS A 96 -5.89 17.42 3.73
CA LYS A 96 -5.91 16.02 3.28
C LYS A 96 -5.01 15.81 2.08
N ASN A 97 -4.28 14.70 2.09
CA ASN A 97 -3.63 14.17 0.90
C ASN A 97 -4.65 13.56 -0.06
N VAL A 98 -4.26 13.38 -1.32
CA VAL A 98 -5.02 12.59 -2.27
C VAL A 98 -4.98 11.13 -1.83
N ASP A 99 -6.15 10.50 -1.81
CA ASP A 99 -6.28 9.07 -1.56
C ASP A 99 -6.00 8.31 -2.85
N ILE A 100 -4.77 7.81 -2.99
CA ILE A 100 -4.27 7.20 -4.24
C ILE A 100 -5.05 5.93 -4.58
N LEU A 101 -5.31 5.07 -3.59
CA LEU A 101 -6.12 3.86 -3.78
C LEU A 101 -7.51 4.21 -4.31
N ASN A 102 -8.19 5.15 -3.66
CA ASN A 102 -9.53 5.57 -4.08
C ASN A 102 -9.54 6.20 -5.48
N TYR A 103 -8.51 6.98 -5.81
CA TYR A 103 -8.37 7.58 -7.14
C TYR A 103 -8.26 6.50 -8.22
N VAL A 104 -7.37 5.52 -8.06
CA VAL A 104 -7.13 4.47 -9.05
C VAL A 104 -8.32 3.52 -9.14
N SER A 105 -8.90 3.13 -8.02
CA SER A 105 -10.06 2.23 -7.98
C SER A 105 -11.32 2.80 -8.64
N ASN A 106 -11.42 4.13 -8.73
CA ASN A 106 -12.57 4.83 -9.34
C ASN A 106 -12.19 5.53 -10.66
N HIS A 107 -11.03 5.22 -11.23
CA HIS A 107 -10.62 5.84 -12.50
C HIS A 107 -11.50 5.34 -13.65
N ASN A 108 -12.07 6.27 -14.43
CA ASN A 108 -13.08 5.93 -15.43
C ASN A 108 -12.55 5.07 -16.59
N SER A 109 -11.34 5.34 -17.10
CA SER A 109 -10.82 4.72 -18.32
C SER A 109 -9.54 3.91 -18.14
N MET A 110 -8.80 4.12 -17.04
CA MET A 110 -7.51 3.47 -16.81
C MET A 110 -7.48 2.70 -15.47
N ARG A 111 -8.66 2.34 -14.94
CA ARG A 111 -8.74 1.49 -13.75
C ARG A 111 -8.14 0.11 -14.08
N PRO A 112 -7.18 -0.38 -13.29
CA PRO A 112 -6.68 -1.74 -13.41
C PRO A 112 -7.80 -2.79 -13.29
N SER A 113 -7.62 -3.93 -13.96
CA SER A 113 -8.53 -5.07 -13.85
C SER A 113 -8.62 -5.60 -12.42
N LEU A 114 -7.50 -5.49 -11.68
CA LEU A 114 -7.43 -5.88 -10.27
C LEU A 114 -6.76 -4.78 -9.44
N VAL A 115 -7.49 -4.26 -8.44
CA VAL A 115 -6.99 -3.24 -7.52
C VAL A 115 -7.02 -3.78 -6.09
N ILE A 116 -5.85 -3.82 -5.46
CA ILE A 116 -5.65 -4.40 -4.12
C ILE A 116 -5.14 -3.31 -3.18
N GLY A 117 -5.82 -3.14 -2.03
CA GLY A 117 -5.39 -2.25 -0.96
C GLY A 117 -4.92 -3.03 0.27
N PHE A 118 -4.04 -2.42 1.07
CA PHE A 118 -3.67 -2.92 2.38
C PHE A 118 -4.32 -2.10 3.49
N ALA A 119 -4.64 -2.77 4.60
CA ALA A 119 -5.18 -2.16 5.80
C ALA A 119 -4.47 -2.69 7.04
N ALA A 120 -3.92 -1.77 7.84
CA ALA A 120 -3.38 -2.07 9.16
C ALA A 120 -4.47 -1.75 10.18
N GLU A 121 -4.99 -2.77 10.85
CA GLU A 121 -6.12 -2.63 11.75
C GLU A 121 -5.71 -2.99 13.20
N THR A 122 -6.34 -2.35 14.18
CA THR A 122 -6.10 -2.59 15.60
C THR A 122 -7.24 -3.34 16.27
N ASP A 123 -8.44 -3.24 15.71
CA ASP A 123 -9.68 -3.85 16.22
C ASP A 123 -10.67 -4.07 15.06
N ASN A 124 -11.69 -4.90 15.29
CA ASN A 124 -12.79 -5.15 14.34
C ASN A 124 -12.34 -5.36 12.88
N HIS A 125 -11.24 -6.11 12.70
CA HIS A 125 -10.51 -6.26 11.43
C HIS A 125 -11.42 -6.53 10.23
N ASP A 126 -12.33 -7.52 10.34
CA ASP A 126 -13.19 -7.92 9.22
C ASP A 126 -14.16 -6.81 8.83
N LYS A 127 -14.80 -6.16 9.83
CA LYS A 127 -15.74 -5.07 9.57
C LYS A 127 -15.07 -3.85 8.97
N ASN A 128 -13.94 -3.44 9.53
CA ASN A 128 -13.17 -2.28 9.03
C ASN A 128 -12.65 -2.54 7.62
N ALA A 129 -12.18 -3.75 7.34
CA ALA A 129 -11.74 -4.16 5.99
C ALA A 129 -12.90 -4.14 4.99
N GLU A 130 -14.09 -4.64 5.34
CA GLU A 130 -15.27 -4.57 4.49
C GLU A 130 -15.74 -3.14 4.20
N GLU A 131 -15.79 -2.30 5.21
CA GLU A 131 -16.13 -0.88 5.04
C GLU A 131 -15.13 -0.19 4.10
N LYS A 132 -13.83 -0.48 4.26
CA LYS A 132 -12.77 0.05 3.42
C LYS A 132 -12.87 -0.46 1.98
N LEU A 133 -13.14 -1.75 1.80
CA LEU A 133 -13.35 -2.39 0.50
C LEU A 133 -14.46 -1.68 -0.30
N ASN A 134 -15.59 -1.45 0.35
CA ASN A 134 -16.75 -0.78 -0.26
C ASN A 134 -16.46 0.71 -0.51
N LYS A 135 -15.91 1.41 0.47
CA LYS A 135 -15.63 2.85 0.39
C LYS A 135 -14.58 3.19 -0.67
N LYS A 136 -13.55 2.35 -0.82
CA LYS A 136 -12.47 2.57 -1.80
C LYS A 136 -12.78 2.00 -3.17
N ASN A 137 -13.80 1.15 -3.30
CA ASN A 137 -14.18 0.47 -4.55
C ASN A 137 -13.05 -0.39 -5.14
N CYS A 138 -12.14 -0.90 -4.32
CA CYS A 138 -11.10 -1.85 -4.74
C CYS A 138 -11.64 -3.29 -4.76
N ASP A 139 -10.91 -4.20 -5.38
CA ASP A 139 -11.33 -5.58 -5.53
C ASP A 139 -10.98 -6.43 -4.32
N TRP A 140 -9.79 -6.18 -3.71
CA TRP A 140 -9.37 -6.82 -2.49
C TRP A 140 -8.87 -5.80 -1.46
N ILE A 141 -9.08 -6.12 -0.19
CA ILE A 141 -8.36 -5.53 0.95
C ILE A 141 -7.61 -6.64 1.66
N ILE A 142 -6.31 -6.44 1.84
CA ILE A 142 -5.45 -7.32 2.63
C ILE A 142 -5.23 -6.65 3.98
N SER A 143 -5.82 -7.21 5.04
CA SER A 143 -5.71 -6.67 6.39
C SER A 143 -4.69 -7.43 7.22
N ASN A 144 -3.95 -6.73 8.06
CA ASN A 144 -3.09 -7.32 9.08
C ASN A 144 -3.35 -6.68 10.45
N ASP A 145 -3.20 -7.50 11.50
CA ASP A 145 -3.28 -7.06 12.89
C ASP A 145 -1.94 -6.43 13.29
N VAL A 146 -1.95 -5.13 13.57
CA VAL A 146 -0.75 -4.40 14.00
C VAL A 146 -0.60 -4.32 15.53
N THR A 147 -1.54 -4.87 16.29
CA THR A 147 -1.44 -4.95 17.77
C THR A 147 -0.49 -6.05 18.22
N ASN A 148 -0.33 -7.09 17.41
CA ASN A 148 0.60 -8.18 17.68
C ASN A 148 2.04 -7.73 17.42
N LYS A 149 2.85 -7.64 18.47
CA LYS A 149 4.26 -7.18 18.40
C LYS A 149 5.16 -8.06 17.53
N ASN A 150 4.78 -9.31 17.27
CA ASN A 150 5.54 -10.26 16.44
C ASN A 150 5.29 -10.07 14.94
N ILE A 151 4.22 -9.34 14.56
CA ILE A 151 3.87 -8.99 13.20
C ILE A 151 3.75 -7.46 13.09
N GLY A 152 3.78 -6.92 11.90
CA GLY A 152 3.65 -5.48 11.70
C GLY A 152 4.78 -4.87 10.90
N PHE A 153 4.93 -3.55 10.97
CA PHE A 153 5.73 -2.78 10.01
C PHE A 153 7.21 -3.18 9.96
N ASN A 154 7.84 -3.44 11.07
CA ASN A 154 9.28 -3.74 11.15
C ASN A 154 9.62 -5.24 11.18
N SER A 155 8.63 -6.12 11.41
CA SER A 155 8.83 -7.57 11.42
C SER A 155 9.13 -8.10 10.02
N ASP A 156 9.90 -9.19 9.94
CA ASP A 156 10.08 -9.97 8.70
C ASP A 156 8.91 -10.94 8.48
N PHE A 157 8.06 -11.11 9.48
CA PHE A 157 6.90 -11.97 9.45
C PHE A 157 5.61 -11.17 9.38
N ASN A 158 4.56 -11.79 8.86
CA ASN A 158 3.22 -11.24 8.81
C ASN A 158 2.17 -12.36 8.93
N GLU A 159 0.95 -11.96 9.26
CA GLU A 159 -0.27 -12.74 9.18
C GLU A 159 -1.31 -11.80 8.57
N VAL A 160 -2.01 -12.22 7.53
CA VAL A 160 -2.95 -11.36 6.82
C VAL A 160 -4.25 -12.08 6.51
N THR A 161 -5.32 -11.32 6.34
CA THR A 161 -6.60 -11.80 5.80
C THR A 161 -6.89 -11.07 4.50
N ILE A 162 -7.18 -11.83 3.44
CA ILE A 162 -7.63 -11.29 2.15
C ILE A 162 -9.16 -11.20 2.19
N HIS A 163 -9.68 -10.00 2.01
CA HIS A 163 -11.10 -9.72 1.91
C HIS A 163 -11.44 -9.43 0.45
N TYR A 164 -12.34 -10.21 -0.13
CA TYR A 164 -12.73 -10.11 -1.52
C TYR A 164 -14.01 -9.29 -1.67
N LYS A 165 -14.06 -8.40 -2.67
CA LYS A 165 -15.29 -7.68 -3.05
C LYS A 165 -16.34 -8.63 -3.61
N ASN A 166 -15.90 -9.65 -4.33
CA ASN A 166 -16.78 -10.70 -4.83
C ASN A 166 -17.23 -11.59 -3.68
N LYS A 167 -18.46 -11.41 -3.21
CA LYS A 167 -19.06 -12.14 -2.09
C LYS A 167 -19.27 -13.65 -2.34
N LYS A 168 -19.02 -14.16 -3.55
CA LYS A 168 -18.99 -15.59 -3.84
C LYS A 168 -17.68 -16.23 -3.40
N ILE A 169 -16.64 -15.45 -3.12
CA ILE A 169 -15.35 -15.91 -2.60
C ILE A 169 -15.31 -15.61 -1.11
N ASN A 170 -15.01 -16.62 -0.31
CA ASN A 170 -14.84 -16.44 1.13
C ASN A 170 -13.54 -15.69 1.43
N ASN A 171 -13.55 -14.86 2.48
CA ASN A 171 -12.33 -14.24 2.98
C ASN A 171 -11.32 -15.33 3.37
N GLU A 172 -10.04 -15.09 3.11
CA GLU A 172 -8.99 -16.08 3.29
C GLU A 172 -7.91 -15.58 4.24
N LYS A 173 -7.63 -16.37 5.28
CA LYS A 173 -6.56 -16.09 6.22
C LYS A 173 -5.28 -16.79 5.80
N LEU A 174 -4.21 -16.01 5.56
CA LEU A 174 -2.86 -16.49 5.39
C LEU A 174 -2.17 -16.45 6.76
N SER A 175 -1.82 -17.65 7.26
CA SER A 175 -1.23 -17.82 8.59
C SER A 175 0.12 -17.15 8.73
N TYR A 176 0.60 -16.98 9.97
CA TYR A 176 1.89 -16.41 10.32
C TYR A 176 3.07 -17.06 9.57
N LYS A 177 3.73 -16.28 8.72
CA LYS A 177 4.84 -16.69 7.85
C LYS A 177 5.76 -15.50 7.57
N LYS A 178 6.89 -15.75 6.90
CA LYS A 178 7.72 -14.67 6.36
C LYS A 178 6.95 -13.84 5.34
N LYS A 179 7.25 -12.54 5.27
CA LYS A 179 6.63 -11.65 4.30
C LYS A 179 6.86 -12.08 2.86
N SER A 180 8.00 -12.71 2.55
CA SER A 180 8.24 -13.30 1.24
C SER A 180 7.24 -14.42 0.91
N GLU A 181 7.02 -15.36 1.84
CA GLU A 181 6.06 -16.46 1.65
C GLU A 181 4.62 -15.95 1.52
N ILE A 182 4.23 -14.96 2.37
CA ILE A 182 2.93 -14.28 2.25
C ILE A 182 2.79 -13.59 0.89
N SER A 183 3.86 -12.96 0.40
CA SER A 183 3.86 -12.30 -0.91
C SER A 183 3.69 -13.30 -2.06
N ASP A 184 4.35 -14.45 -2.00
CA ASP A 184 4.20 -15.51 -2.99
C ASP A 184 2.77 -16.03 -3.03
N GLU A 185 2.15 -16.26 -1.86
CA GLU A 185 0.76 -16.70 -1.78
C GLU A 185 -0.24 -15.65 -2.27
N ILE A 186 0.00 -14.35 -2.01
CA ILE A 186 -0.82 -13.25 -2.55
C ILE A 186 -0.72 -13.22 -4.08
N VAL A 187 0.51 -13.34 -4.62
CA VAL A 187 0.75 -13.28 -6.07
C VAL A 187 0.17 -14.51 -6.77
N ASP A 188 0.18 -15.69 -6.15
CA ASP A 188 -0.51 -16.87 -6.70
C ASP A 188 -2.01 -16.59 -6.91
N ARG A 189 -2.68 -15.97 -5.93
CA ARG A 189 -4.11 -15.60 -6.06
C ARG A 189 -4.34 -14.49 -7.08
N VAL A 190 -3.38 -13.59 -7.26
CA VAL A 190 -3.43 -12.59 -8.35
C VAL A 190 -3.43 -13.30 -9.70
N ILE A 191 -2.55 -14.28 -9.89
CA ILE A 191 -2.48 -15.09 -11.12
C ILE A 191 -3.80 -15.84 -11.35
N ASP A 192 -4.32 -16.50 -10.32
CA ASP A 192 -5.59 -17.25 -10.40
C ASP A 192 -6.78 -16.33 -10.75
N GLN A 193 -6.76 -15.08 -10.31
CA GLN A 193 -7.82 -14.09 -10.60
C GLN A 193 -7.74 -13.54 -12.04
N LEU A 194 -6.54 -13.53 -12.64
CA LEU A 194 -6.33 -13.00 -14.01
C LEU A 194 -6.58 -14.06 -15.09
N ASN A 195 -6.55 -15.35 -14.74
CA ASN A 195 -6.83 -16.48 -15.63
C ASN A 195 -8.32 -16.80 -15.69
#